data_70e45b478c3cca0769df72501186d534
#
_entry.id   70e45b478c3cca0769df72501186d534
#
_cell.length_a   1.000
_cell.length_b   1.000
_cell.length_c   1.000
_cell.angle_alpha   90.00
_cell.angle_beta   90.00
_cell.angle_gamma   90.00
#
_symmetry.space_group_name_H-M   'P 1'
#
loop_
_entity.id
_entity.type
_entity.pdbx_description
1 polymer ?
#
loop_
_entity_poly.entity_id
_entity_poly.type
_entity_poly.pdbx_seq_one_letter_code
_entity_poly.pdbx_strand_id
1 'polypeptide(L)'
;DPPEASAAARRMATLTHDGAGVVAAGPVGGLVSSLLSGTPLPDALDSSLAEAAADDWLADGLRDALALIADSPSPFAAIPGLIARFAPRNYSHAGTVAETLPLALAILRATDGDHERALPLAMSIARHQDSLPALVGALCGALGSEVDGSAVDLLQGVTVPALAGTSLRDLTEELAGRR
;
A
#
# COMPACT_ATOMS: atom_id res chain seq x y z
N ASP A 1 -11.41 -7.79 12.92
CA ASP A 1 -12.15 -6.55 13.20
C ASP A 1 -11.30 -5.34 12.79
N PRO A 2 -11.75 -4.50 11.83
CA PRO A 2 -10.95 -3.41 11.30
C PRO A 2 -10.48 -2.37 12.33
N PRO A 3 -11.31 -1.89 13.28
CA PRO A 3 -10.86 -0.98 14.33
C PRO A 3 -9.77 -1.56 15.24
N GLU A 4 -9.85 -2.85 15.57
CA GLU A 4 -8.83 -3.52 16.36
C GLU A 4 -7.51 -3.68 15.58
N ALA A 5 -7.60 -4.02 14.30
CA ALA A 5 -6.44 -4.11 13.40
C ALA A 5 -5.75 -2.76 13.24
N SER A 6 -6.52 -1.66 13.07
CA SER A 6 -5.99 -0.31 13.05
C SER A 6 -5.25 0.03 14.35
N ALA A 7 -5.88 -0.21 15.49
CA ALA A 7 -5.26 0.05 16.79
C ALA A 7 -3.99 -0.81 17.02
N ALA A 8 -4.00 -2.06 16.60
CA ALA A 8 -2.84 -2.96 16.69
C ALA A 8 -1.69 -2.47 15.80
N ALA A 9 -1.98 -2.08 14.55
CA ALA A 9 -0.99 -1.54 13.63
C ALA A 9 -0.32 -0.27 14.18
N ARG A 10 -1.10 0.66 14.76
CA ARG A 10 -0.55 1.86 15.42
C ARG A 10 0.37 1.50 16.58
N ARG A 11 -0.05 0.57 17.47
CA ARG A 11 0.80 0.11 18.58
C ARG A 11 2.11 -0.50 18.09
N MET A 12 2.07 -1.32 17.04
CA MET A 12 3.29 -1.89 16.46
C MET A 12 4.20 -0.82 15.86
N ALA A 13 3.62 0.15 15.17
CA ALA A 13 4.38 1.24 14.55
C ALA A 13 5.13 2.10 15.58
N THR A 14 4.62 2.28 16.80
CA THR A 14 5.34 3.05 17.84
C THR A 14 6.68 2.47 18.24
N LEU A 15 6.98 1.20 17.90
CA LEU A 15 8.27 0.58 18.18
C LEU A 15 9.40 1.12 17.29
N THR A 16 9.05 1.63 16.11
CA THR A 16 10.04 2.01 15.07
C THR A 16 9.75 3.35 14.41
N HIS A 17 8.57 3.92 14.61
CA HIS A 17 8.11 5.16 13.94
C HIS A 17 7.53 6.15 14.95
N ASP A 18 7.36 7.39 14.48
CA ASP A 18 6.78 8.50 15.21
C ASP A 18 5.86 9.33 14.29
N GLY A 19 5.07 10.23 14.87
CA GLY A 19 4.22 11.19 14.14
C GLY A 19 3.32 10.54 13.08
N ALA A 20 3.37 11.07 11.86
CA ALA A 20 2.57 10.59 10.73
C ALA A 20 2.80 9.10 10.40
N GLY A 21 3.99 8.54 10.69
CA GLY A 21 4.26 7.13 10.50
C GLY A 21 3.39 6.23 11.37
N VAL A 22 3.18 6.61 12.63
CA VAL A 22 2.27 5.90 13.55
C VAL A 22 0.82 6.09 13.13
N VAL A 23 0.43 7.31 12.77
CA VAL A 23 -0.94 7.61 12.32
C VAL A 23 -1.29 6.79 11.08
N ALA A 24 -0.41 6.75 10.11
CA ALA A 24 -0.63 6.05 8.83
C ALA A 24 -0.72 4.53 8.94
N ALA A 25 -0.13 3.92 9.96
CA ALA A 25 -0.22 2.48 10.17
C ALA A 25 -1.66 2.00 10.45
N GLY A 26 -2.46 2.82 11.12
CA GLY A 26 -3.86 2.51 11.43
C GLY A 26 -4.71 2.28 10.18
N PRO A 27 -4.85 3.30 9.28
CA PRO A 27 -5.63 3.16 8.05
C PRO A 27 -5.22 1.96 7.20
N VAL A 28 -3.92 1.63 7.13
CA VAL A 28 -3.45 0.44 6.41
C VAL A 28 -3.91 -0.84 7.10
N GLY A 29 -3.73 -0.96 8.42
CA GLY A 29 -4.16 -2.14 9.17
C GLY A 29 -5.67 -2.36 9.12
N GLY A 30 -6.45 -1.29 9.27
CA GLY A 30 -7.91 -1.29 9.14
C GLY A 30 -8.36 -1.69 7.74
N LEU A 31 -7.73 -1.13 6.69
CA LEU A 31 -8.03 -1.44 5.29
C LEU A 31 -7.80 -2.92 4.99
N VAL A 32 -6.61 -3.45 5.32
CA VAL A 32 -6.31 -4.88 5.12
C VAL A 32 -7.33 -5.77 5.82
N SER A 33 -7.67 -5.46 7.08
CA SER A 33 -8.67 -6.23 7.83
C SER A 33 -10.06 -6.16 7.19
N SER A 34 -10.47 -5.00 6.68
CA SER A 34 -11.74 -4.81 5.98
C SER A 34 -11.81 -5.65 4.71
N LEU A 35 -10.76 -5.58 3.88
CA LEU A 35 -10.69 -6.31 2.61
C LEU A 35 -10.68 -7.83 2.84
N LEU A 36 -9.88 -8.33 3.77
CA LEU A 36 -9.86 -9.75 4.13
C LEU A 36 -11.19 -10.24 4.74
N SER A 37 -12.00 -9.34 5.29
CA SER A 37 -13.34 -9.66 5.79
C SER A 37 -14.43 -9.55 4.72
N GLY A 38 -14.08 -9.25 3.47
CA GLY A 38 -15.01 -9.16 2.36
C GLY A 38 -15.75 -7.82 2.25
N THR A 39 -15.27 -6.77 2.94
CA THR A 39 -15.83 -5.42 2.75
C THR A 39 -15.54 -4.95 1.33
N PRO A 40 -16.54 -4.40 0.60
CA PRO A 40 -16.31 -3.84 -0.72
C PRO A 40 -15.21 -2.78 -0.71
N LEU A 41 -14.36 -2.77 -1.75
CA LEU A 41 -13.22 -1.86 -1.84
C LEU A 41 -13.59 -0.37 -1.66
N PRO A 42 -14.67 0.16 -2.26
CA PRO A 42 -15.04 1.55 -2.07
C PRO A 42 -15.27 1.91 -0.59
N ASP A 43 -16.03 1.08 0.13
CA ASP A 43 -16.37 1.31 1.55
C ASP A 43 -15.15 1.20 2.45
N ALA A 44 -14.30 0.20 2.19
CA ALA A 44 -13.04 0.00 2.92
C ALA A 44 -12.07 1.16 2.69
N LEU A 45 -11.96 1.65 1.44
CA LEU A 45 -11.13 2.81 1.10
C LEU A 45 -11.66 4.10 1.73
N ASP A 46 -12.96 4.36 1.69
CA ASP A 46 -13.53 5.58 2.27
C ASP A 46 -13.27 5.63 3.78
N SER A 47 -13.37 4.50 4.47
CA SER A 47 -13.01 4.39 5.89
C SER A 47 -11.52 4.66 6.14
N SER A 48 -10.65 4.08 5.33
CA SER A 48 -9.20 4.26 5.43
C SER A 48 -8.77 5.71 5.11
N LEU A 49 -9.38 6.32 4.08
CA LEU A 49 -9.14 7.72 3.71
C LEU A 49 -9.56 8.67 4.83
N ALA A 50 -10.73 8.44 5.44
CA ALA A 50 -11.22 9.25 6.54
C ALA A 50 -10.30 9.16 7.77
N GLU A 51 -9.80 7.97 8.09
CA GLU A 51 -8.86 7.76 9.19
C GLU A 51 -7.50 8.41 8.92
N ALA A 52 -6.96 8.28 7.70
CA ALA A 52 -5.69 8.88 7.31
C ALA A 52 -5.75 10.42 7.30
N ALA A 53 -6.91 10.99 6.95
CA ALA A 53 -7.13 12.44 6.95
C ALA A 53 -7.15 13.09 8.36
N ALA A 54 -7.02 12.31 9.42
CA ALA A 54 -6.83 12.84 10.77
C ALA A 54 -5.46 13.50 11.00
N ASP A 55 -4.49 13.25 10.11
CA ASP A 55 -3.20 13.93 10.06
C ASP A 55 -3.18 14.89 8.87
N ASP A 56 -2.88 16.18 9.11
CA ASP A 56 -2.94 17.23 8.08
C ASP A 56 -2.00 16.96 6.90
N TRP A 57 -0.82 16.40 7.16
CA TRP A 57 0.15 16.09 6.11
C TRP A 57 -0.33 14.95 5.21
N LEU A 58 -0.92 13.91 5.81
CA LEU A 58 -1.55 12.83 5.06
C LEU A 58 -2.79 13.32 4.30
N ALA A 59 -3.60 14.16 4.92
CA ALA A 59 -4.80 14.73 4.30
C ALA A 59 -4.47 15.56 3.05
N ASP A 60 -3.43 16.39 3.11
CA ASP A 60 -2.95 17.17 1.97
C ASP A 60 -2.45 16.26 0.84
N GLY A 61 -1.63 15.26 1.17
CA GLY A 61 -1.16 14.29 0.20
C GLY A 61 -2.29 13.51 -0.48
N LEU A 62 -3.29 13.06 0.29
CA LEU A 62 -4.46 12.35 -0.23
C LEU A 62 -5.27 13.21 -1.20
N ARG A 63 -5.54 14.46 -0.82
CA ARG A 63 -6.25 15.41 -1.69
C ARG A 63 -5.52 15.59 -3.02
N ASP A 64 -4.21 15.84 -2.96
CA ASP A 64 -3.40 16.09 -4.14
C ASP A 64 -3.31 14.84 -5.04
N ALA A 65 -3.10 13.65 -4.47
CA ALA A 65 -3.00 12.41 -5.25
C ALA A 65 -4.32 12.08 -5.96
N LEU A 66 -5.44 12.18 -5.23
CA LEU A 66 -6.77 11.93 -5.79
C LEU A 66 -7.12 12.94 -6.89
N ALA A 67 -6.84 14.23 -6.68
CA ALA A 67 -7.09 15.27 -7.67
C ALA A 67 -6.26 15.07 -8.94
N LEU A 68 -4.95 14.82 -8.81
CA LEU A 68 -4.07 14.59 -9.96
C LEU A 68 -4.53 13.42 -10.84
N ILE A 69 -5.02 12.34 -10.22
CA ILE A 69 -5.55 11.21 -10.96
C ILE A 69 -6.91 11.54 -11.59
N ALA A 70 -7.81 12.18 -10.85
CA ALA A 70 -9.16 12.54 -11.34
C ALA A 70 -9.12 13.53 -12.51
N ASP A 71 -8.18 14.48 -12.48
CA ASP A 71 -8.01 15.51 -13.51
C ASP A 71 -7.25 14.99 -14.76
N SER A 72 -6.78 13.74 -14.73
CA SER A 72 -6.03 13.14 -15.83
C SER A 72 -6.91 12.24 -16.70
N PRO A 73 -6.64 12.14 -18.03
CA PRO A 73 -7.40 11.28 -18.95
C PRO A 73 -7.37 9.79 -18.57
N SER A 74 -6.36 9.37 -17.83
CA SER A 74 -6.23 8.02 -17.26
C SER A 74 -5.28 8.05 -16.06
N PRO A 75 -5.29 7.03 -15.19
CA PRO A 75 -4.35 6.94 -14.07
C PRO A 75 -2.88 6.98 -14.51
N PHE A 76 -2.54 6.37 -15.64
CA PHE A 76 -1.17 6.41 -16.20
C PHE A 76 -0.79 7.80 -16.73
N ALA A 77 -1.74 8.58 -17.24
CA ALA A 77 -1.48 9.95 -17.66
C ALA A 77 -1.18 10.89 -16.49
N ALA A 78 -1.57 10.53 -15.27
CA ALA A 78 -1.26 11.27 -14.04
C ALA A 78 0.21 11.13 -13.59
N ILE A 79 0.95 10.11 -14.06
CA ILE A 79 2.31 9.80 -13.58
C ILE A 79 3.24 11.02 -13.53
N PRO A 80 3.35 11.88 -14.54
CA PRO A 80 4.23 13.05 -14.48
C PRO A 80 3.86 14.01 -13.34
N GLY A 81 2.57 14.24 -13.12
CA GLY A 81 2.06 15.07 -12.02
C GLY A 81 2.31 14.44 -10.65
N LEU A 82 2.07 13.14 -10.53
CA LEU A 82 2.34 12.38 -9.31
C LEU A 82 3.83 12.40 -8.96
N ILE A 83 4.72 12.20 -9.94
CA ILE A 83 6.17 12.28 -9.73
C ILE A 83 6.57 13.69 -9.29
N ALA A 84 6.06 14.72 -9.95
CA ALA A 84 6.37 16.11 -9.60
C ALA A 84 5.95 16.45 -8.16
N ARG A 85 4.84 15.91 -7.69
CA ARG A 85 4.30 16.18 -6.35
C ARG A 85 4.91 15.30 -5.26
N PHE A 86 5.05 13.99 -5.52
CA PHE A 86 5.41 12.98 -4.51
C PHE A 86 6.81 12.41 -4.63
N ALA A 87 7.55 12.74 -5.70
CA ALA A 87 8.93 12.38 -5.89
C ALA A 87 9.78 13.61 -6.21
N PRO A 88 9.75 14.68 -5.38
CA PRO A 88 10.44 15.91 -5.67
C PRO A 88 11.95 15.68 -5.74
N ARG A 89 12.64 16.50 -6.54
CA ARG A 89 14.11 16.44 -6.67
C ARG A 89 14.85 16.87 -5.41
N ASN A 90 14.18 17.61 -4.53
CA ASN A 90 14.70 17.97 -3.23
C ASN A 90 14.72 16.75 -2.32
N TYR A 91 15.71 16.73 -1.42
CA TYR A 91 15.91 15.61 -0.51
C TYR A 91 14.68 15.37 0.36
N SER A 92 14.09 14.19 0.25
CA SER A 92 13.25 13.56 1.26
C SER A 92 13.70 12.10 1.34
N HIS A 93 13.44 11.42 2.45
CA HIS A 93 13.74 10.00 2.53
C HIS A 93 12.81 9.21 1.60
N ALA A 94 13.35 8.22 0.88
CA ALA A 94 12.52 7.25 0.17
C ALA A 94 11.60 6.55 1.19
N GLY A 95 10.37 6.21 0.77
CA GLY A 95 9.41 5.56 1.67
C GLY A 95 8.75 6.50 2.69
N THR A 96 8.90 7.83 2.56
CA THR A 96 8.15 8.79 3.41
C THR A 96 6.66 8.52 3.32
N VAL A 97 6.03 8.28 4.46
CA VAL A 97 4.64 7.82 4.53
C VAL A 97 3.63 8.81 3.95
N ALA A 98 3.87 10.12 4.10
CA ALA A 98 3.04 11.16 3.51
C ALA A 98 3.16 11.26 1.98
N GLU A 99 4.09 10.54 1.38
CA GLU A 99 4.21 10.36 -0.07
C GLU A 99 3.65 9.01 -0.49
N THR A 100 3.98 7.92 0.21
CA THR A 100 3.64 6.56 -0.20
C THR A 100 2.20 6.16 0.07
N LEU A 101 1.63 6.49 1.25
CA LEU A 101 0.26 6.12 1.59
C LEU A 101 -0.77 6.84 0.70
N PRO A 102 -0.70 8.18 0.48
CA PRO A 102 -1.58 8.86 -0.46
C PRO A 102 -1.56 8.27 -1.86
N LEU A 103 -0.36 7.95 -2.38
CA LEU A 103 -0.20 7.30 -3.68
C LEU A 103 -0.86 5.93 -3.71
N ALA A 104 -0.64 5.09 -2.70
CA ALA A 104 -1.20 3.74 -2.65
C ALA A 104 -2.73 3.76 -2.66
N LEU A 105 -3.35 4.57 -1.81
CA LEU A 105 -4.82 4.65 -1.73
C LEU A 105 -5.43 5.25 -3.00
N ALA A 106 -4.80 6.27 -3.59
CA ALA A 106 -5.25 6.86 -4.84
C ALA A 106 -5.11 5.88 -6.03
N ILE A 107 -4.03 5.11 -6.10
CA ILE A 107 -3.82 4.06 -7.11
C ILE A 107 -4.88 2.97 -6.97
N LEU A 108 -5.11 2.44 -5.76
CA LEU A 108 -6.15 1.44 -5.55
C LEU A 108 -7.51 1.92 -6.01
N ARG A 109 -7.89 3.15 -5.63
CA ARG A 109 -9.17 3.75 -6.04
C ARG A 109 -9.29 3.88 -7.55
N ALA A 110 -8.22 4.33 -8.22
CA ALA A 110 -8.22 4.58 -9.66
C ALA A 110 -8.19 3.32 -10.52
N THR A 111 -7.80 2.20 -9.94
CA THR A 111 -7.69 0.90 -10.64
C THR A 111 -8.72 -0.11 -10.18
N ASP A 112 -9.61 0.27 -9.23
CA ASP A 112 -10.56 -0.64 -8.57
C ASP A 112 -9.87 -1.88 -7.96
N GLY A 113 -8.61 -1.69 -7.51
CA GLY A 113 -7.79 -2.76 -6.93
C GLY A 113 -7.31 -3.82 -7.94
N ASP A 114 -7.49 -3.59 -9.24
CA ASP A 114 -6.95 -4.46 -10.28
C ASP A 114 -5.42 -4.42 -10.25
N HIS A 115 -4.80 -5.54 -9.85
CA HIS A 115 -3.35 -5.62 -9.65
C HIS A 115 -2.56 -5.48 -10.95
N GLU A 116 -3.11 -5.92 -12.10
CA GLU A 116 -2.45 -5.80 -13.41
C GLU A 116 -2.30 -4.34 -13.85
N ARG A 117 -3.16 -3.47 -13.34
CA ARG A 117 -3.10 -2.02 -13.55
C ARG A 117 -2.41 -1.28 -12.41
N ALA A 118 -2.68 -1.69 -11.18
CA ALA A 118 -2.18 -1.03 -9.98
C ALA A 118 -0.66 -1.16 -9.81
N LEU A 119 -0.12 -2.38 -9.98
CA LEU A 119 1.32 -2.62 -9.82
C LEU A 119 2.19 -1.86 -10.84
N PRO A 120 1.91 -1.90 -12.16
CA PRO A 120 2.69 -1.12 -13.11
C PRO A 120 2.62 0.38 -12.85
N LEU A 121 1.46 0.90 -12.42
CA LEU A 121 1.30 2.29 -12.05
C LEU A 121 2.17 2.65 -10.83
N ALA A 122 2.13 1.84 -9.78
CA ALA A 122 2.97 2.01 -8.59
C ALA A 122 4.47 1.95 -8.92
N MET A 123 4.89 1.00 -9.76
CA MET A 123 6.27 0.84 -10.21
C MET A 123 6.78 2.00 -11.05
N SER A 124 5.88 2.75 -11.70
CA SER A 124 6.23 3.92 -12.50
C SER A 124 6.61 5.14 -11.67
N ILE A 125 6.36 5.13 -10.35
CA ILE A 125 6.78 6.20 -9.44
C ILE A 125 8.19 5.89 -8.93
N ALA A 126 9.19 6.30 -9.70
CA ALA A 126 10.59 5.86 -9.58
C ALA A 126 11.21 6.00 -8.18
N ARG A 127 10.80 6.99 -7.39
CA ARG A 127 11.36 7.26 -6.07
C ARG A 127 10.93 6.26 -5.00
N HIS A 128 9.73 5.68 -5.15
CA HIS A 128 9.09 4.84 -4.14
C HIS A 128 9.01 3.37 -4.55
N GLN A 129 9.87 2.92 -5.47
CA GLN A 129 9.87 1.55 -6.00
C GLN A 129 10.22 0.48 -4.96
N ASP A 130 10.82 0.87 -3.84
CA ASP A 130 11.17 -0.01 -2.72
C ASP A 130 10.00 -0.28 -1.76
N SER A 131 8.98 0.57 -1.77
CA SER A 131 7.89 0.53 -0.78
C SER A 131 6.50 0.55 -1.41
N LEU A 132 6.25 1.45 -2.35
CA LEU A 132 4.92 1.66 -2.93
C LEU A 132 4.37 0.42 -3.65
N PRO A 133 5.11 -0.28 -4.53
CA PRO A 133 4.62 -1.50 -5.16
C PRO A 133 4.31 -2.62 -4.18
N ALA A 134 5.11 -2.74 -3.11
CA ALA A 134 4.88 -3.74 -2.08
C ALA A 134 3.57 -3.46 -1.30
N LEU A 135 3.31 -2.20 -0.94
CA LEU A 135 2.08 -1.80 -0.27
C LEU A 135 0.86 -2.01 -1.17
N VAL A 136 0.92 -1.53 -2.43
CA VAL A 136 -0.17 -1.70 -3.40
C VAL A 136 -0.45 -3.18 -3.67
N GLY A 137 0.60 -3.98 -3.89
CA GLY A 137 0.47 -5.42 -4.10
C GLY A 137 -0.16 -6.16 -2.92
N ALA A 138 0.24 -5.82 -1.68
CA ALA A 138 -0.36 -6.40 -0.49
C ALA A 138 -1.86 -6.08 -0.37
N LEU A 139 -2.26 -4.85 -0.72
CA LEU A 139 -3.66 -4.42 -0.70
C LEU A 139 -4.49 -5.09 -1.82
N CYS A 140 -3.93 -5.23 -3.02
CA CYS A 140 -4.56 -6.00 -4.11
C CYS A 140 -4.71 -7.49 -3.73
N GLY A 141 -3.69 -8.06 -3.08
CA GLY A 141 -3.76 -9.43 -2.56
C GLY A 141 -4.84 -9.62 -1.49
N ALA A 142 -5.02 -8.63 -0.60
CA ALA A 142 -6.09 -8.64 0.40
C ALA A 142 -7.51 -8.59 -0.22
N LEU A 143 -7.62 -8.05 -1.45
CA LEU A 143 -8.84 -8.09 -2.27
C LEU A 143 -9.09 -9.46 -2.92
N GLY A 144 -8.14 -10.38 -2.84
CA GLY A 144 -8.23 -11.68 -3.48
C GLY A 144 -7.70 -11.72 -4.92
N SER A 145 -6.87 -10.74 -5.33
CA SER A 145 -6.21 -10.79 -6.63
C SER A 145 -5.35 -12.04 -6.77
N GLU A 146 -5.55 -12.80 -7.83
CA GLU A 146 -4.73 -13.94 -8.16
C GLU A 146 -3.40 -13.47 -8.78
N VAL A 147 -2.30 -14.06 -8.33
CA VAL A 147 -0.96 -13.83 -8.88
C VAL A 147 -0.52 -15.07 -9.64
N ASP A 148 0.16 -14.88 -10.77
CA ASP A 148 0.71 -16.01 -11.54
C ASP A 148 1.60 -16.88 -10.63
N GLY A 149 1.21 -18.14 -10.45
CA GLY A 149 1.91 -19.10 -9.61
C GLY A 149 3.37 -19.27 -10.00
N SER A 150 3.70 -19.16 -11.29
CA SER A 150 5.10 -19.25 -11.76
C SER A 150 5.97 -18.10 -11.25
N ALA A 151 5.41 -16.89 -11.12
CA ALA A 151 6.10 -15.75 -10.52
C ALA A 151 6.33 -15.94 -9.02
N VAL A 152 5.36 -16.50 -8.31
CA VAL A 152 5.48 -16.82 -6.87
C VAL A 152 6.57 -17.86 -6.61
N ASP A 153 6.68 -18.87 -7.47
CA ASP A 153 7.67 -19.95 -7.34
C ASP A 153 9.13 -19.47 -7.52
N LEU A 154 9.32 -18.31 -8.15
CA LEU A 154 10.64 -17.67 -8.26
C LEU A 154 11.04 -16.91 -6.97
N LEU A 155 10.10 -16.62 -6.07
CA LEU A 155 10.35 -15.87 -4.85
C LEU A 155 10.88 -16.80 -3.74
N GLN A 156 12.19 -16.79 -3.57
CA GLN A 156 12.89 -17.55 -2.55
C GLN A 156 13.79 -16.66 -1.72
N GLY A 157 14.01 -17.03 -0.47
CA GLY A 157 14.97 -16.35 0.40
C GLY A 157 16.39 -16.54 -0.14
N VAL A 158 17.08 -15.45 -0.47
CA VAL A 158 18.45 -15.50 -1.01
C VAL A 158 19.43 -14.64 -0.20
N THR A 159 18.98 -13.59 0.44
CA THR A 159 19.84 -12.59 1.08
C THR A 159 20.14 -12.93 2.54
N VAL A 160 19.15 -13.47 3.25
CA VAL A 160 19.28 -13.82 4.67
C VAL A 160 19.57 -15.31 4.77
N PRO A 161 20.75 -15.73 5.31
CA PRO A 161 21.14 -17.15 5.33
C PRO A 161 20.12 -18.07 6.00
N ALA A 162 19.45 -17.59 7.05
CA ALA A 162 18.41 -18.36 7.75
C ALA A 162 17.15 -18.62 6.90
N LEU A 163 16.96 -17.84 5.82
CA LEU A 163 15.83 -17.97 4.90
C LEU A 163 16.24 -18.54 3.55
N ALA A 164 17.51 -18.95 3.40
CA ALA A 164 18.03 -19.46 2.13
C ALA A 164 17.25 -20.69 1.66
N GLY A 165 16.69 -20.59 0.45
CA GLY A 165 15.88 -21.65 -0.15
C GLY A 165 14.44 -21.76 0.39
N THR A 166 14.03 -20.89 1.33
CA THR A 166 12.64 -20.85 1.79
C THR A 166 11.74 -20.27 0.70
N SER A 167 10.72 -21.02 0.30
CA SER A 167 9.73 -20.61 -0.67
C SER A 167 8.70 -19.66 -0.01
N LEU A 168 8.31 -18.60 -0.72
CA LEU A 168 7.22 -17.74 -0.26
C LEU A 168 5.88 -18.51 -0.20
N ARG A 169 5.66 -19.45 -1.12
CA ARG A 169 4.48 -20.33 -1.12
C ARG A 169 4.38 -21.13 0.17
N ASP A 170 5.47 -21.81 0.54
CA ASP A 170 5.51 -22.67 1.74
C ASP A 170 5.22 -21.84 3.01
N LEU A 171 5.81 -20.64 3.10
CA LEU A 171 5.53 -19.71 4.20
C LEU A 171 4.06 -19.27 4.25
N THR A 172 3.46 -19.02 3.10
CA THR A 172 2.06 -18.60 3.00
C THR A 172 1.13 -19.73 3.45
N GLU A 173 1.39 -20.95 3.02
CA GLU A 173 0.62 -22.15 3.41
C GLU A 173 0.76 -22.43 4.91
N GLU A 174 1.96 -22.32 5.46
CA GLU A 174 2.19 -22.47 6.90
C GLU A 174 1.43 -21.43 7.72
N LEU A 175 1.43 -20.16 7.30
CA LEU A 175 0.69 -19.10 7.97
C LEU A 175 -0.83 -19.30 7.86
N ALA A 176 -1.33 -19.74 6.72
CA ALA A 176 -2.76 -20.02 6.52
C ALA A 176 -3.22 -21.21 7.39
N GLY A 177 -2.39 -22.21 7.58
CA GLY A 177 -2.67 -23.38 8.43
C GLY A 177 -2.67 -23.11 9.92
N ARG A 178 -2.20 -21.95 10.37
CA ARG A 178 -2.16 -21.54 11.80
C ARG A 178 -3.41 -20.77 12.26
N ARG A 179 -4.41 -20.62 11.39
CA ARG A 179 -5.68 -19.92 11.68
C ARG A 179 -6.71 -20.81 12.32
#